data_f7b85e46d2986a54b1fae205dfaf3d6f
#
_entry.id   f7b85e46d2986a54b1fae205dfaf3d6f
#
_cell.length_a   1.000
_cell.length_b   1.000
_cell.length_c   1.000
_cell.angle_alpha   90.00
_cell.angle_beta   90.00
_cell.angle_gamma   90.00
#
_symmetry.space_group_name_H-M   'P 1'
#
loop_
_entity.id
_entity.type
_entity.pdbx_description
1 polymer ?
#
loop_
_entity_poly.entity_id
_entity_poly.type
_entity_poly.pdbx_seq_one_letter_code
_entity_poly.pdbx_strand_id
1 'polypeptide(L)'
;MSAVRMDGKALSAKVRGSILAETEELKKQGVTPGLAVIIVGNDPASEIYVRNKERACEQCGFYSEKYALPEETTQEELLGLIAQLNESPAISGILCQMPVPKHISEQAVIDAIDPKKDVDAFHPVNVGKIMVGNFDFVPCTPAGVMELLDEYKIDPKGKECVVVGRSNIVGKPMALLLLQENATVTVCHSRTADLAAHTRRADILVAAVGKPRFVTEDMVKEGAVVVDVGINRVDGKLCGDVDFESVSKKASYITPVPGGVGKMTIAMLMDSTVAAAERAAAL
;
A
#
# COMPACT_ATOMS: atom_id res chain seq x y z
N MET A 1 -24.93 10.15 14.78
CA MET A 1 -23.78 11.07 14.57
C MET A 1 -23.08 10.63 13.29
N SER A 2 -22.55 11.53 12.48
CA SER A 2 -21.80 11.13 11.29
C SER A 2 -20.43 10.58 11.72
N ALA A 3 -19.91 9.59 10.99
CA ALA A 3 -18.60 8.99 11.25
C ALA A 3 -17.48 10.03 11.27
N VAL A 4 -16.47 9.80 12.10
CA VAL A 4 -15.21 10.55 12.04
C VAL A 4 -14.48 10.17 10.75
N ARG A 5 -14.16 11.18 9.95
CA ARG A 5 -13.44 10.99 8.70
C ARG A 5 -11.94 10.84 8.97
N MET A 6 -11.37 9.69 8.63
CA MET A 6 -9.93 9.43 8.76
C MET A 6 -9.17 10.08 7.59
N ASP A 7 -8.47 11.19 7.87
CA ASP A 7 -7.80 12.01 6.85
C ASP A 7 -6.39 11.48 6.54
N GLY A 8 -6.30 10.59 5.55
CA GLY A 8 -5.02 10.07 5.08
C GLY A 8 -4.15 11.11 4.35
N LYS A 9 -4.74 12.21 3.85
CA LYS A 9 -3.96 13.31 3.25
C LYS A 9 -3.15 14.05 4.32
N ALA A 10 -3.79 14.40 5.43
CA ALA A 10 -3.10 15.06 6.55
C ALA A 10 -2.03 14.15 7.15
N LEU A 11 -2.37 12.89 7.43
CA LEU A 11 -1.43 11.92 7.99
C LEU A 11 -0.24 11.68 7.04
N SER A 12 -0.48 11.50 5.75
CA SER A 12 0.61 11.29 4.79
C SER A 12 1.58 12.48 4.69
N ALA A 13 1.10 13.70 4.94
CA ALA A 13 1.96 14.88 5.00
C ALA A 13 2.83 14.87 6.27
N LYS A 14 2.26 14.48 7.40
CA LYS A 14 2.97 14.32 8.68
C LYS A 14 4.08 13.26 8.56
N VAL A 15 3.76 12.08 8.05
CA VAL A 15 4.71 10.97 7.84
C VAL A 15 5.86 11.40 6.91
N ARG A 16 5.57 12.03 5.76
CA ARG A 16 6.62 12.53 4.87
C ARG A 16 7.49 13.61 5.52
N GLY A 17 6.94 14.42 6.41
CA GLY A 17 7.72 15.39 7.18
C GLY A 17 8.73 14.71 8.12
N SER A 18 8.33 13.62 8.78
CA SER A 18 9.23 12.80 9.61
C SER A 18 10.31 12.13 8.76
N ILE A 19 9.93 11.53 7.63
CA ILE A 19 10.85 10.90 6.68
C ILE A 19 11.88 11.90 6.13
N LEU A 20 11.49 13.13 5.83
CA LEU A 20 12.44 14.16 5.40
C LEU A 20 13.48 14.45 6.49
N ALA A 21 13.05 14.60 7.75
CA ALA A 21 13.98 14.82 8.86
C ALA A 21 14.96 13.66 9.04
N GLU A 22 14.49 12.43 8.96
CA GLU A 22 15.29 11.20 9.03
C GLU A 22 16.28 11.11 7.84
N THR A 23 15.83 11.42 6.64
CA THR A 23 16.68 11.50 5.44
C THR A 23 17.83 12.50 5.62
N GLU A 24 17.57 13.66 6.20
CA GLU A 24 18.60 14.67 6.46
C GLU A 24 19.64 14.18 7.48
N GLU A 25 19.24 13.38 8.47
CA GLU A 25 20.18 12.75 9.42
C GLU A 25 21.02 11.66 8.72
N LEU A 26 20.42 10.84 7.85
CA LEU A 26 21.15 9.84 7.05
C LEU A 26 22.17 10.48 6.11
N LYS A 27 21.82 11.59 5.48
CA LYS A 27 22.77 12.34 4.62
C LYS A 27 24.00 12.84 5.36
N LYS A 28 23.86 13.24 6.63
CA LYS A 28 25.03 13.61 7.46
C LYS A 28 25.97 12.44 7.69
N GLN A 29 25.46 11.23 7.60
CA GLN A 29 26.23 9.98 7.69
C GLN A 29 26.73 9.48 6.32
N GLY A 30 26.50 10.25 5.25
CA GLY A 30 26.89 9.90 3.89
C GLY A 30 25.91 8.93 3.18
N VAL A 31 24.72 8.70 3.76
CA VAL A 31 23.69 7.81 3.19
C VAL A 31 22.56 8.63 2.60
N THR A 32 22.27 8.44 1.32
CA THR A 32 21.13 9.07 0.64
C THR A 32 20.17 7.97 0.19
N PRO A 33 18.94 7.90 0.72
CA PRO A 33 17.96 6.95 0.23
C PRO A 33 17.70 7.13 -1.27
N GLY A 34 17.73 6.03 -2.03
CA GLY A 34 17.55 6.05 -3.47
C GLY A 34 16.42 5.12 -3.92
N LEU A 35 15.49 5.63 -4.73
CA LEU A 35 14.36 4.86 -5.27
C LEU A 35 14.42 4.81 -6.80
N ALA A 36 14.48 3.59 -7.37
CA ALA A 36 14.24 3.36 -8.79
C ALA A 36 12.77 3.02 -9.05
N VAL A 37 12.14 3.77 -9.94
CA VAL A 37 10.75 3.54 -10.36
C VAL A 37 10.73 3.15 -11.82
N ILE A 38 10.29 1.93 -12.11
CA ILE A 38 10.19 1.39 -13.47
C ILE A 38 8.72 1.41 -13.90
N ILE A 39 8.45 1.89 -15.10
CA ILE A 39 7.14 1.78 -15.77
C ILE A 39 7.37 1.24 -17.18
N VAL A 40 6.55 0.29 -17.60
CA VAL A 40 6.59 -0.29 -18.94
C VAL A 40 5.26 0.02 -19.65
N GLY A 41 5.35 0.64 -20.82
CA GLY A 41 4.19 1.10 -21.58
C GLY A 41 3.69 2.48 -21.15
N ASN A 42 2.54 2.89 -21.69
CA ASN A 42 2.00 4.24 -21.61
C ASN A 42 0.61 4.28 -20.97
N ASP A 43 0.35 3.47 -19.93
CA ASP A 43 -0.92 3.54 -19.22
C ASP A 43 -1.08 4.86 -18.45
N PRO A 44 -2.07 5.72 -18.80
CA PRO A 44 -2.21 7.05 -18.20
C PRO A 44 -2.44 7.03 -16.69
N ALA A 45 -3.04 5.97 -16.16
CA ALA A 45 -3.23 5.83 -14.72
C ALA A 45 -1.89 5.57 -14.02
N SER A 46 -1.09 4.66 -14.56
CA SER A 46 0.25 4.34 -14.06
C SER A 46 1.17 5.56 -14.11
N GLU A 47 1.12 6.36 -15.16
CA GLU A 47 1.91 7.61 -15.27
C GLU A 47 1.60 8.61 -14.13
N ILE A 48 0.32 8.76 -13.77
CA ILE A 48 -0.08 9.64 -12.66
C ILE A 48 0.52 9.14 -11.34
N TYR A 49 0.50 7.82 -11.09
CA TYR A 49 1.08 7.22 -9.90
C TYR A 49 2.60 7.41 -9.84
N VAL A 50 3.29 7.16 -10.94
CA VAL A 50 4.75 7.36 -11.04
C VAL A 50 5.12 8.82 -10.77
N ARG A 51 4.45 9.78 -11.39
CA ARG A 51 4.67 11.21 -11.15
C ARG A 51 4.46 11.61 -9.69
N ASN A 52 3.46 11.03 -9.03
CA ASN A 52 3.23 11.30 -7.61
C ASN A 52 4.34 10.71 -6.72
N LYS A 53 4.93 9.57 -7.10
CA LYS A 53 6.08 8.96 -6.42
C LYS A 53 7.35 9.79 -6.60
N GLU A 54 7.62 10.27 -7.82
CA GLU A 54 8.74 11.19 -8.09
C GLU A 54 8.66 12.45 -7.20
N ARG A 55 7.50 13.09 -7.16
CA ARG A 55 7.28 14.24 -6.28
C ARG A 55 7.46 13.91 -4.79
N ALA A 56 7.07 12.72 -4.37
CA ALA A 56 7.27 12.31 -2.98
C ALA A 56 8.76 12.10 -2.68
N CYS A 57 9.54 11.52 -3.59
CA CYS A 57 10.99 11.42 -3.47
C CYS A 57 11.65 12.80 -3.33
N GLU A 58 11.27 13.75 -4.17
CA GLU A 58 11.73 15.14 -4.07
C GLU A 58 11.41 15.77 -2.72
N GLN A 59 10.17 15.59 -2.24
CA GLN A 59 9.71 16.12 -0.94
C GLN A 59 10.42 15.48 0.25
N CYS A 60 10.83 14.21 0.15
CA CYS A 60 11.58 13.49 1.17
C CYS A 60 13.10 13.60 1.01
N GLY A 61 13.58 14.34 0.01
CA GLY A 61 15.01 14.56 -0.23
C GLY A 61 15.76 13.33 -0.76
N PHE A 62 15.07 12.38 -1.39
CA PHE A 62 15.65 11.16 -1.94
C PHE A 62 16.37 11.41 -3.28
N TYR A 63 17.35 10.55 -3.55
CA TYR A 63 17.76 10.28 -4.92
C TYR A 63 16.66 9.44 -5.61
N SER A 64 16.31 9.77 -6.85
CA SER A 64 15.33 8.97 -7.58
C SER A 64 15.66 8.85 -9.05
N GLU A 65 15.48 7.65 -9.58
CA GLU A 65 15.62 7.35 -11.01
C GLU A 65 14.29 6.81 -11.55
N LYS A 66 13.89 7.33 -12.70
CA LYS A 66 12.72 6.85 -13.43
C LYS A 66 13.13 6.17 -14.73
N TYR A 67 12.65 4.98 -14.92
CA TYR A 67 12.82 4.19 -16.13
C TYR A 67 11.47 4.03 -16.82
N ALA A 68 11.22 4.86 -17.84
CA ALA A 68 10.03 4.76 -18.68
C ALA A 68 10.40 3.92 -19.91
N LEU A 69 9.99 2.66 -19.90
CA LEU A 69 10.29 1.70 -20.95
C LEU A 69 9.14 1.60 -21.95
N PRO A 70 9.43 1.42 -23.26
CA PRO A 70 8.40 1.19 -24.28
C PRO A 70 7.52 -0.02 -23.98
N GLU A 71 6.31 -0.06 -24.54
CA GLU A 71 5.39 -1.19 -24.35
C GLU A 71 5.96 -2.49 -24.94
N GLU A 72 6.80 -2.38 -25.97
CA GLU A 72 7.45 -3.49 -26.66
C GLU A 72 8.66 -4.06 -25.91
N THR A 73 9.07 -3.44 -24.79
CA THR A 73 10.19 -3.92 -23.98
C THR A 73 10.00 -5.39 -23.63
N THR A 74 11.01 -6.20 -23.95
CA THR A 74 10.96 -7.63 -23.65
C THR A 74 11.13 -7.90 -22.15
N GLN A 75 10.67 -9.06 -21.71
CA GLN A 75 10.90 -9.51 -20.33
C GLN A 75 12.41 -9.57 -20.01
N GLU A 76 13.24 -10.04 -20.92
CA GLU A 76 14.67 -10.15 -20.74
C GLU A 76 15.36 -8.78 -20.51
N GLU A 77 14.96 -7.77 -21.30
CA GLU A 77 15.46 -6.40 -21.12
C GLU A 77 15.06 -5.80 -19.77
N LEU A 78 13.79 -6.00 -19.36
CA LEU A 78 13.31 -5.53 -18.06
C LEU A 78 14.04 -6.23 -16.90
N LEU A 79 14.20 -7.56 -16.95
CA LEU A 79 14.92 -8.30 -15.92
C LEU A 79 16.41 -7.93 -15.89
N GLY A 80 17.02 -7.64 -17.04
CA GLY A 80 18.38 -7.13 -17.14
C GLY A 80 18.56 -5.78 -16.46
N LEU A 81 17.59 -4.86 -16.62
CA LEU A 81 17.58 -3.57 -15.90
C LEU A 81 17.44 -3.79 -14.39
N ILE A 82 16.51 -4.65 -13.95
CA ILE A 82 16.32 -4.95 -12.53
C ILE A 82 17.60 -5.51 -11.92
N ALA A 83 18.30 -6.42 -12.63
CA ALA A 83 19.58 -6.95 -12.16
C ALA A 83 20.65 -5.86 -11.98
N GLN A 84 20.74 -4.89 -12.89
CA GLN A 84 21.63 -3.74 -12.73
C GLN A 84 21.27 -2.87 -11.52
N LEU A 85 19.98 -2.63 -11.29
CA LEU A 85 19.51 -1.86 -10.14
C LEU A 85 19.72 -2.58 -8.81
N ASN A 86 19.63 -3.91 -8.80
CA ASN A 86 19.96 -4.72 -7.61
C ASN A 86 21.42 -4.50 -7.19
N GLU A 87 22.35 -4.39 -8.14
CA GLU A 87 23.78 -4.16 -7.87
C GLU A 87 24.12 -2.69 -7.60
N SER A 88 23.24 -1.76 -7.91
CA SER A 88 23.51 -0.32 -7.75
C SER A 88 23.53 0.09 -6.27
N PRO A 89 24.64 0.62 -5.73
CA PRO A 89 24.71 1.11 -4.36
C PRO A 89 23.92 2.41 -4.15
N ALA A 90 23.58 3.13 -5.22
CA ALA A 90 22.80 4.36 -5.15
C ALA A 90 21.29 4.10 -4.99
N ILE A 91 20.86 2.85 -5.24
CA ILE A 91 19.43 2.46 -5.19
C ILE A 91 19.20 1.59 -3.96
N SER A 92 18.42 2.11 -3.04
CA SER A 92 17.99 1.42 -1.82
C SER A 92 16.69 0.64 -2.03
N GLY A 93 15.81 1.13 -2.90
CA GLY A 93 14.53 0.51 -3.23
C GLY A 93 14.26 0.46 -4.73
N ILE A 94 13.62 -0.61 -5.18
CA ILE A 94 13.19 -0.81 -6.57
C ILE A 94 11.68 -1.01 -6.58
N LEU A 95 10.99 -0.28 -7.44
CA LEU A 95 9.57 -0.42 -7.68
C LEU A 95 9.31 -0.57 -9.17
N CYS A 96 8.70 -1.68 -9.58
CA CYS A 96 8.14 -1.84 -10.91
C CYS A 96 6.63 -1.60 -10.84
N GLN A 97 6.17 -0.56 -11.53
CA GLN A 97 4.75 -0.18 -11.52
C GLN A 97 3.90 -1.23 -12.25
N MET A 98 3.03 -1.90 -11.51
CA MET A 98 2.07 -2.85 -12.07
C MET A 98 0.79 -2.15 -12.55
N PRO A 99 0.10 -2.72 -13.53
CA PRO A 99 0.45 -3.94 -14.28
C PRO A 99 1.54 -3.69 -15.33
N VAL A 100 2.30 -4.72 -15.67
CA VAL A 100 3.19 -4.73 -16.85
C VAL A 100 2.42 -5.23 -18.09
N PRO A 101 2.93 -5.01 -19.33
CA PRO A 101 2.35 -5.56 -20.54
C PRO A 101 2.21 -7.09 -20.49
N LYS A 102 1.18 -7.64 -21.13
CA LYS A 102 0.78 -9.07 -21.02
C LYS A 102 1.85 -10.09 -21.43
N HIS A 103 2.84 -9.69 -22.23
CA HIS A 103 3.95 -10.56 -22.64
C HIS A 103 5.04 -10.66 -21.58
N ILE A 104 4.98 -9.85 -20.50
CA ILE A 104 5.88 -9.87 -19.37
C ILE A 104 5.18 -10.54 -18.18
N SER A 105 5.83 -11.49 -17.54
CA SER A 105 5.33 -12.13 -16.34
C SER A 105 5.52 -11.23 -15.12
N GLU A 106 4.42 -10.78 -14.50
CA GLU A 106 4.48 -10.02 -13.22
C GLU A 106 5.25 -10.79 -12.16
N GLN A 107 5.07 -12.10 -12.07
CA GLN A 107 5.79 -12.93 -11.09
C GLN A 107 7.29 -12.94 -11.34
N ALA A 108 7.72 -13.05 -12.60
CA ALA A 108 9.15 -13.00 -12.93
C ALA A 108 9.78 -11.65 -12.55
N VAL A 109 9.05 -10.55 -12.72
CA VAL A 109 9.48 -9.21 -12.31
C VAL A 109 9.62 -9.13 -10.79
N ILE A 110 8.62 -9.61 -10.05
CA ILE A 110 8.65 -9.64 -8.58
C ILE A 110 9.82 -10.46 -8.07
N ASP A 111 10.02 -11.66 -8.62
CA ASP A 111 11.07 -12.59 -8.20
C ASP A 111 12.50 -12.10 -8.55
N ALA A 112 12.62 -11.18 -9.50
CA ALA A 112 13.92 -10.63 -9.92
C ALA A 112 14.42 -9.49 -9.04
N ILE A 113 13.54 -8.82 -8.30
CA ILE A 113 13.92 -7.74 -7.38
C ILE A 113 14.57 -8.36 -6.13
N ASP A 114 15.75 -7.86 -5.73
CA ASP A 114 16.37 -8.29 -4.47
C ASP A 114 15.39 -8.04 -3.31
N PRO A 115 15.05 -9.05 -2.48
CA PRO A 115 14.19 -8.87 -1.32
C PRO A 115 14.59 -7.72 -0.39
N LYS A 116 15.88 -7.36 -0.37
CA LYS A 116 16.39 -6.23 0.42
C LYS A 116 16.03 -4.87 -0.19
N LYS A 117 15.70 -4.84 -1.48
CA LYS A 117 15.31 -3.64 -2.24
C LYS A 117 13.83 -3.64 -2.68
N ASP A 118 13.10 -4.71 -2.33
CA ASP A 118 11.66 -4.85 -2.60
C ASP A 118 10.84 -4.02 -1.60
N VAL A 119 10.81 -2.73 -1.80
CA VAL A 119 10.15 -1.76 -0.90
C VAL A 119 8.61 -1.80 -0.96
N ASP A 120 8.04 -2.51 -1.92
CA ASP A 120 6.61 -2.84 -1.97
C ASP A 120 6.27 -4.15 -1.21
N ALA A 121 7.29 -4.93 -0.83
CA ALA A 121 7.18 -6.22 -0.12
C ALA A 121 6.30 -7.26 -0.84
N PHE A 122 6.45 -7.37 -2.16
CA PHE A 122 5.71 -8.34 -2.97
C PHE A 122 6.49 -9.62 -3.22
N HIS A 123 7.82 -9.58 -3.03
CA HIS A 123 8.68 -10.75 -3.19
C HIS A 123 8.28 -11.86 -2.20
N PRO A 124 8.23 -13.15 -2.62
CA PRO A 124 7.81 -14.26 -1.77
C PRO A 124 8.57 -14.37 -0.44
N VAL A 125 9.84 -13.98 -0.41
CA VAL A 125 10.66 -13.93 0.82
C VAL A 125 10.08 -12.92 1.80
N ASN A 126 9.74 -11.69 1.36
CA ASN A 126 9.15 -10.67 2.22
C ASN A 126 7.74 -11.05 2.66
N VAL A 127 6.93 -11.61 1.76
CA VAL A 127 5.60 -12.16 2.11
C VAL A 127 5.72 -13.27 3.18
N GLY A 128 6.69 -14.16 3.05
CA GLY A 128 6.97 -15.19 4.05
C GLY A 128 7.39 -14.61 5.40
N LYS A 129 8.22 -13.56 5.40
CA LYS A 129 8.61 -12.85 6.62
C LYS A 129 7.41 -12.21 7.32
N ILE A 130 6.45 -11.63 6.58
CA ILE A 130 5.20 -11.11 7.15
C ILE A 130 4.41 -12.23 7.82
N MET A 131 4.32 -13.40 7.20
CA MET A 131 3.59 -14.55 7.75
C MET A 131 4.15 -15.02 9.10
N VAL A 132 5.47 -14.97 9.28
CA VAL A 132 6.13 -15.41 10.52
C VAL A 132 6.38 -14.27 11.52
N GLY A 133 5.99 -13.04 11.21
CA GLY A 133 6.15 -11.87 12.09
C GLY A 133 7.57 -11.31 12.19
N ASN A 134 8.46 -11.67 11.27
CA ASN A 134 9.86 -11.18 11.20
C ASN A 134 10.11 -10.46 9.87
N PHE A 135 9.40 -9.38 9.67
CA PHE A 135 9.43 -8.62 8.41
C PHE A 135 10.26 -7.35 8.51
N ASP A 136 10.88 -7.02 7.40
CA ASP A 136 11.61 -5.78 7.19
C ASP A 136 10.72 -4.75 6.49
N PHE A 137 9.92 -5.23 5.55
CA PHE A 137 8.98 -4.45 4.77
C PHE A 137 7.60 -5.10 4.80
N VAL A 138 6.59 -4.27 4.67
CA VAL A 138 5.21 -4.71 4.46
C VAL A 138 4.62 -3.94 3.28
N PRO A 139 3.67 -4.52 2.54
CA PRO A 139 3.07 -3.82 1.41
C PRO A 139 2.53 -2.45 1.81
N CYS A 140 2.90 -1.43 1.04
CA CYS A 140 2.69 -0.03 1.40
C CYS A 140 1.22 0.33 1.69
N THR A 141 0.26 -0.29 0.99
CA THR A 141 -1.17 -0.02 1.23
C THR A 141 -1.65 -0.57 2.57
N PRO A 142 -1.42 -1.84 2.93
CA PRO A 142 -1.68 -2.36 4.28
C PRO A 142 -0.95 -1.58 5.38
N ALA A 143 0.32 -1.23 5.19
CA ALA A 143 1.05 -0.39 6.13
C ALA A 143 0.34 0.94 6.38
N GLY A 144 -0.09 1.62 5.32
CA GLY A 144 -0.85 2.87 5.43
C GLY A 144 -2.20 2.73 6.12
N VAL A 145 -2.83 1.56 6.06
CA VAL A 145 -4.04 1.27 6.84
C VAL A 145 -3.70 1.16 8.33
N MET A 146 -2.63 0.44 8.69
CA MET A 146 -2.19 0.31 10.08
C MET A 146 -1.83 1.68 10.67
N GLU A 147 -1.09 2.52 9.94
CA GLU A 147 -0.78 3.90 10.34
C GLU A 147 -2.04 4.75 10.57
N LEU A 148 -3.07 4.60 9.73
CA LEU A 148 -4.35 5.27 9.94
C LEU A 148 -5.03 4.80 11.22
N LEU A 149 -5.06 3.49 11.49
CA LEU A 149 -5.64 2.97 12.72
C LEU A 149 -4.90 3.51 13.96
N ASP A 150 -3.56 3.55 13.93
CA ASP A 150 -2.77 4.09 15.04
C ASP A 150 -2.99 5.60 15.24
N GLU A 151 -2.97 6.41 14.20
CA GLU A 151 -3.20 7.87 14.30
C GLU A 151 -4.53 8.19 14.97
N TYR A 152 -5.59 7.40 14.64
CA TYR A 152 -6.92 7.57 15.24
C TYR A 152 -7.12 6.77 16.53
N LYS A 153 -6.05 6.14 17.07
CA LYS A 153 -6.06 5.35 18.32
C LYS A 153 -7.09 4.22 18.30
N ILE A 154 -7.21 3.57 17.14
CA ILE A 154 -8.07 2.42 16.93
C ILE A 154 -7.22 1.16 17.13
N ASP A 155 -7.36 0.53 18.29
CA ASP A 155 -6.64 -0.70 18.64
C ASP A 155 -7.37 -1.93 18.08
N PRO A 156 -6.75 -2.71 17.17
CA PRO A 156 -7.32 -3.94 16.65
C PRO A 156 -7.39 -5.09 17.65
N LYS A 157 -6.65 -5.01 18.76
CA LYS A 157 -6.54 -6.09 19.75
C LYS A 157 -7.90 -6.54 20.27
N GLY A 158 -8.18 -7.84 20.11
CA GLY A 158 -9.44 -8.46 20.56
C GLY A 158 -10.67 -8.07 19.73
N LYS A 159 -10.50 -7.36 18.60
CA LYS A 159 -11.58 -6.96 17.70
C LYS A 159 -11.84 -8.00 16.61
N GLU A 160 -13.11 -8.09 16.18
CA GLU A 160 -13.50 -8.80 14.97
C GLU A 160 -13.14 -7.93 13.75
N CYS A 161 -12.12 -8.34 13.00
CA CYS A 161 -11.69 -7.65 11.80
C CYS A 161 -12.10 -8.46 10.56
N VAL A 162 -12.77 -7.81 9.61
CA VAL A 162 -13.14 -8.45 8.34
C VAL A 162 -12.45 -7.74 7.20
N VAL A 163 -11.68 -8.50 6.41
CA VAL A 163 -11.03 -8.01 5.20
C VAL A 163 -11.78 -8.56 3.99
N VAL A 164 -12.41 -7.68 3.22
CA VAL A 164 -13.11 -8.03 1.98
C VAL A 164 -12.15 -7.82 0.81
N GLY A 165 -11.57 -8.91 0.34
CA GLY A 165 -10.51 -8.97 -0.67
C GLY A 165 -9.40 -9.93 -0.25
N ARG A 166 -8.76 -10.59 -1.24
CA ARG A 166 -7.68 -11.56 -0.98
C ARG A 166 -6.52 -11.46 -1.97
N SER A 167 -6.28 -10.26 -2.47
CA SER A 167 -5.12 -10.02 -3.33
C SER A 167 -3.81 -10.24 -2.57
N ASN A 168 -2.75 -10.59 -3.29
CA ASN A 168 -1.41 -10.76 -2.69
C ASN A 168 -0.83 -9.43 -2.19
N ILE A 169 -1.26 -8.31 -2.80
CA ILE A 169 -0.70 -6.99 -2.54
C ILE A 169 -1.47 -6.20 -1.45
N VAL A 170 -2.72 -6.58 -1.12
CA VAL A 170 -3.52 -5.88 -0.11
C VAL A 170 -4.22 -6.86 0.84
N GLY A 171 -5.16 -7.68 0.36
CA GLY A 171 -6.08 -8.42 1.22
C GLY A 171 -5.38 -9.42 2.15
N LYS A 172 -4.46 -10.23 1.61
CA LYS A 172 -3.71 -11.20 2.41
C LYS A 172 -2.76 -10.53 3.41
N PRO A 173 -1.88 -9.59 2.98
CA PRO A 173 -1.01 -8.91 3.95
C PRO A 173 -1.78 -8.08 4.97
N MET A 174 -2.90 -7.44 4.60
CA MET A 174 -3.75 -6.74 5.56
C MET A 174 -4.27 -7.66 6.67
N ALA A 175 -4.71 -8.85 6.29
CA ALA A 175 -5.19 -9.83 7.26
C ALA A 175 -4.07 -10.29 8.21
N LEU A 176 -2.86 -10.46 7.70
CA LEU A 176 -1.70 -10.84 8.51
C LEU A 176 -1.29 -9.72 9.48
N LEU A 177 -1.27 -8.46 9.04
CA LEU A 177 -0.94 -7.33 9.92
C LEU A 177 -1.97 -7.17 11.05
N LEU A 178 -3.27 -7.26 10.74
CA LEU A 178 -4.31 -7.24 11.77
C LEU A 178 -4.20 -8.41 12.75
N LEU A 179 -3.84 -9.61 12.25
CA LEU A 179 -3.60 -10.79 13.11
C LEU A 179 -2.43 -10.55 14.06
N GLN A 180 -1.34 -9.94 13.60
CA GLN A 180 -0.18 -9.61 14.43
C GLN A 180 -0.52 -8.59 15.53
N GLU A 181 -1.48 -7.69 15.27
CA GLU A 181 -2.04 -6.78 16.28
C GLU A 181 -3.11 -7.46 17.16
N ASN A 182 -3.13 -8.78 17.20
CA ASN A 182 -4.01 -9.59 18.05
C ASN A 182 -5.51 -9.45 17.74
N ALA A 183 -5.87 -9.13 16.51
CA ALA A 183 -7.25 -9.16 16.05
C ALA A 183 -7.71 -10.60 15.73
N THR A 184 -9.02 -10.86 15.80
CA THR A 184 -9.65 -12.01 15.18
C THR A 184 -9.99 -11.64 13.74
N VAL A 185 -9.38 -12.31 12.74
CA VAL A 185 -9.47 -11.88 11.35
C VAL A 185 -10.25 -12.86 10.49
N THR A 186 -11.25 -12.36 9.78
CA THR A 186 -11.98 -13.09 8.74
C THR A 186 -11.67 -12.49 7.36
N VAL A 187 -11.21 -13.32 6.42
CA VAL A 187 -10.97 -12.91 5.02
C VAL A 187 -12.16 -13.34 4.17
N CYS A 188 -12.82 -12.39 3.53
CA CYS A 188 -13.92 -12.61 2.61
C CYS A 188 -13.52 -12.33 1.15
N HIS A 189 -14.17 -13.00 0.22
CA HIS A 189 -13.86 -12.90 -1.20
C HIS A 189 -15.09 -13.24 -2.07
N SER A 190 -14.95 -13.21 -3.38
CA SER A 190 -16.05 -13.46 -4.35
C SER A 190 -16.71 -14.85 -4.26
N ARG A 191 -16.15 -15.77 -3.48
CA ARG A 191 -16.71 -17.12 -3.24
C ARG A 191 -17.24 -17.29 -1.81
N THR A 192 -17.20 -16.22 -0.99
CA THR A 192 -17.74 -16.25 0.37
C THR A 192 -19.26 -16.31 0.31
N ALA A 193 -19.84 -17.31 0.97
CA ALA A 193 -21.27 -17.42 1.13
C ALA A 193 -21.74 -16.36 2.16
N ASP A 194 -22.90 -15.74 1.93
CA ASP A 194 -23.49 -14.72 2.79
C ASP A 194 -22.46 -13.68 3.31
N LEU A 195 -21.85 -12.96 2.37
CA LEU A 195 -20.83 -11.95 2.68
C LEU A 195 -21.30 -10.96 3.75
N ALA A 196 -22.56 -10.54 3.68
CA ALA A 196 -23.12 -9.57 4.61
C ALA A 196 -23.19 -10.11 6.06
N ALA A 197 -23.39 -11.41 6.26
CA ALA A 197 -23.35 -12.00 7.61
C ALA A 197 -21.94 -11.89 8.24
N HIS A 198 -20.89 -11.97 7.44
CA HIS A 198 -19.53 -11.77 7.91
C HIS A 198 -19.23 -10.28 8.19
N THR A 199 -19.55 -9.39 7.25
CA THR A 199 -19.17 -7.98 7.35
C THR A 199 -19.96 -7.25 8.46
N ARG A 200 -21.20 -7.62 8.73
CA ARG A 200 -22.01 -7.08 9.85
C ARG A 200 -21.46 -7.41 11.25
N ARG A 201 -20.54 -8.35 11.38
CA ARG A 201 -19.88 -8.65 12.65
C ARG A 201 -18.63 -7.83 12.90
N ALA A 202 -18.10 -7.18 11.86
CA ALA A 202 -16.83 -6.50 11.92
C ALA A 202 -16.86 -5.26 12.84
N ASP A 203 -15.96 -5.23 13.80
CA ASP A 203 -15.58 -4.00 14.51
C ASP A 203 -14.74 -3.11 13.61
N ILE A 204 -13.84 -3.75 12.81
CA ILE A 204 -13.03 -3.10 11.79
C ILE A 204 -13.27 -3.80 10.46
N LEU A 205 -13.79 -3.08 9.48
CA LEU A 205 -14.06 -3.57 8.13
C LEU A 205 -13.10 -2.93 7.13
N VAL A 206 -12.30 -3.74 6.45
CA VAL A 206 -11.41 -3.29 5.37
C VAL A 206 -11.97 -3.75 4.03
N ALA A 207 -12.33 -2.80 3.16
CA ALA A 207 -12.84 -3.06 1.81
C ALA A 207 -11.73 -2.89 0.77
N ALA A 208 -11.38 -3.98 0.05
CA ALA A 208 -10.30 -4.02 -0.94
C ALA A 208 -10.68 -4.95 -2.11
N VAL A 209 -11.80 -4.66 -2.77
CA VAL A 209 -12.38 -5.51 -3.85
C VAL A 209 -12.26 -4.91 -5.24
N GLY A 210 -11.96 -3.60 -5.35
CA GLY A 210 -11.87 -2.89 -6.62
C GLY A 210 -13.23 -2.79 -7.34
N LYS A 211 -14.32 -2.64 -6.58
CA LYS A 211 -15.67 -2.47 -7.11
C LYS A 211 -16.32 -1.24 -6.48
N PRO A 212 -16.75 -0.26 -7.31
CA PRO A 212 -17.28 1.00 -6.81
C PRO A 212 -18.54 0.79 -5.97
N ARG A 213 -18.54 1.36 -4.76
CA ARG A 213 -19.69 1.40 -3.81
C ARG A 213 -20.29 0.02 -3.51
N PHE A 214 -19.44 -1.00 -3.49
CA PHE A 214 -19.83 -2.39 -3.27
C PHE A 214 -20.31 -2.64 -1.83
N VAL A 215 -19.66 -2.03 -0.85
CA VAL A 215 -20.03 -2.14 0.57
C VAL A 215 -21.07 -1.07 0.90
N THR A 216 -22.24 -1.51 1.29
CA THR A 216 -23.41 -0.66 1.63
C THR A 216 -23.70 -0.68 3.14
N GLU A 217 -24.56 0.21 3.64
CA GLU A 217 -24.84 0.36 5.08
C GLU A 217 -25.41 -0.91 5.72
N ASP A 218 -26.16 -1.71 4.97
CA ASP A 218 -26.73 -2.98 5.45
C ASP A 218 -25.68 -4.07 5.65
N MET A 219 -24.48 -3.88 5.10
CA MET A 219 -23.32 -4.76 5.27
C MET A 219 -22.41 -4.36 6.45
N VAL A 220 -22.68 -3.25 7.13
CA VAL A 220 -21.80 -2.69 8.16
C VAL A 220 -22.44 -2.77 9.53
N LYS A 221 -21.66 -3.12 10.56
CA LYS A 221 -22.07 -3.08 11.96
C LYS A 221 -22.22 -1.62 12.43
N GLU A 222 -23.20 -1.35 13.29
CA GLU A 222 -23.32 -0.05 13.95
C GLU A 222 -22.06 0.29 14.75
N GLY A 223 -21.51 1.47 14.53
CA GLY A 223 -20.30 1.93 15.21
C GLY A 223 -18.98 1.29 14.68
N ALA A 224 -19.01 0.54 13.59
CA ALA A 224 -17.79 -0.05 13.03
C ALA A 224 -16.82 1.01 12.51
N VAL A 225 -15.53 0.66 12.51
CA VAL A 225 -14.48 1.37 11.76
C VAL A 225 -14.47 0.82 10.34
N VAL A 226 -14.58 1.67 9.33
CA VAL A 226 -14.62 1.26 7.92
C VAL A 226 -13.44 1.87 7.17
N VAL A 227 -12.57 1.00 6.65
CA VAL A 227 -11.39 1.38 5.86
C VAL A 227 -11.63 1.01 4.41
N ASP A 228 -11.78 2.01 3.57
CA ASP A 228 -11.95 1.86 2.13
C ASP A 228 -10.60 1.99 1.42
N VAL A 229 -10.11 0.88 0.88
CA VAL A 229 -8.85 0.80 0.11
C VAL A 229 -9.10 0.99 -1.39
N GLY A 230 -10.35 0.84 -1.82
CA GLY A 230 -10.73 0.88 -3.23
C GLY A 230 -10.41 2.22 -3.89
N ILE A 231 -9.91 2.17 -5.11
CA ILE A 231 -9.77 3.33 -5.99
C ILE A 231 -10.41 2.98 -7.32
N ASN A 232 -11.61 3.48 -7.52
CA ASN A 232 -12.37 3.27 -8.74
C ASN A 232 -12.64 4.60 -9.44
N ARG A 233 -12.91 4.56 -10.72
CA ARG A 233 -13.33 5.73 -11.50
C ARG A 233 -14.70 5.49 -12.11
N VAL A 234 -15.68 6.31 -11.73
CA VAL A 234 -17.04 6.29 -12.25
C VAL A 234 -17.37 7.69 -12.76
N ASP A 235 -17.77 7.81 -14.01
CA ASP A 235 -18.06 9.08 -14.67
C ASP A 235 -16.96 10.15 -14.50
N GLY A 236 -15.70 9.71 -14.62
CA GLY A 236 -14.53 10.58 -14.47
C GLY A 236 -14.17 10.94 -13.02
N LYS A 237 -15.00 10.60 -12.03
CA LYS A 237 -14.76 10.88 -10.60
C LYS A 237 -14.21 9.66 -9.88
N LEU A 238 -13.32 9.92 -8.91
CA LEU A 238 -12.80 8.85 -8.04
C LEU A 238 -13.82 8.52 -6.97
N CYS A 239 -14.01 7.21 -6.73
CA CYS A 239 -14.79 6.68 -5.61
C CYS A 239 -14.13 5.41 -5.07
N GLY A 240 -14.50 5.02 -3.86
CA GLY A 240 -14.02 3.80 -3.23
C GLY A 240 -14.89 2.58 -3.48
N ASP A 241 -14.57 1.52 -2.77
CA ASP A 241 -15.35 0.29 -2.70
C ASP A 241 -16.56 0.42 -1.76
N VAL A 242 -16.59 1.45 -0.92
CA VAL A 242 -17.63 1.69 0.06
C VAL A 242 -18.59 2.78 -0.45
N ASP A 243 -19.89 2.60 -0.24
CA ASP A 243 -20.87 3.66 -0.37
C ASP A 243 -20.73 4.63 0.81
N PHE A 244 -19.85 5.61 0.64
CA PHE A 244 -19.44 6.53 1.68
C PHE A 244 -20.60 7.26 2.35
N GLU A 245 -21.60 7.69 1.55
CA GLU A 245 -22.71 8.51 2.07
C GLU A 245 -23.63 7.71 2.99
N SER A 246 -23.94 6.47 2.64
CA SER A 246 -24.82 5.62 3.46
C SER A 246 -24.04 5.08 4.67
N VAL A 247 -22.82 4.54 4.46
CA VAL A 247 -22.02 3.91 5.50
C VAL A 247 -21.56 4.91 6.56
N SER A 248 -21.25 6.17 6.19
CA SER A 248 -20.83 7.21 7.15
C SER A 248 -21.89 7.56 8.20
N LYS A 249 -23.15 7.22 7.97
CA LYS A 249 -24.24 7.42 8.95
C LYS A 249 -24.20 6.37 10.06
N LYS A 250 -23.59 5.23 9.80
CA LYS A 250 -23.59 4.04 10.65
C LYS A 250 -22.24 3.75 11.29
N ALA A 251 -21.16 4.00 10.57
CA ALA A 251 -19.78 3.82 11.05
C ALA A 251 -19.42 4.85 12.13
N SER A 252 -18.46 4.49 13.00
CA SER A 252 -17.81 5.43 13.92
C SER A 252 -16.67 6.19 13.25
N TYR A 253 -15.88 5.50 12.42
CA TYR A 253 -14.80 6.04 11.63
C TYR A 253 -14.89 5.53 10.19
N ILE A 254 -14.49 6.36 9.22
CA ILE A 254 -14.48 5.98 7.81
C ILE A 254 -13.36 6.71 7.05
N THR A 255 -12.67 6.01 6.16
CA THR A 255 -11.73 6.65 5.23
C THR A 255 -12.45 7.20 4.00
N PRO A 256 -12.14 8.43 3.56
CA PRO A 256 -12.68 8.97 2.31
C PRO A 256 -11.91 8.49 1.08
N VAL A 257 -12.59 8.43 -0.07
CA VAL A 257 -11.94 8.25 -1.36
C VAL A 257 -12.43 9.36 -2.33
N PRO A 258 -11.55 10.25 -2.79
CA PRO A 258 -10.11 10.34 -2.50
C PRO A 258 -9.78 10.95 -1.13
N GLY A 259 -8.54 10.75 -0.67
CA GLY A 259 -8.00 11.43 0.52
C GLY A 259 -7.78 10.54 1.74
N GLY A 260 -8.11 9.26 1.66
CA GLY A 260 -7.83 8.23 2.67
C GLY A 260 -6.57 7.42 2.35
N VAL A 261 -6.71 6.10 2.31
CA VAL A 261 -5.63 5.10 2.19
C VAL A 261 -4.68 5.34 1.01
N GLY A 262 -5.19 5.71 -0.17
CA GLY A 262 -4.35 5.92 -1.34
C GLY A 262 -3.29 7.04 -1.20
N LYS A 263 -3.43 7.95 -0.23
CA LYS A 263 -2.40 8.94 0.10
C LYS A 263 -1.31 8.34 0.98
N MET A 264 -1.69 7.40 1.86
CA MET A 264 -0.77 6.71 2.74
C MET A 264 0.16 5.75 1.99
N THR A 265 -0.33 5.08 0.95
CA THR A 265 0.48 4.15 0.15
C THR A 265 1.80 4.77 -0.32
N ILE A 266 1.78 6.04 -0.79
CA ILE A 266 2.98 6.73 -1.24
C ILE A 266 3.88 7.11 -0.06
N ALA A 267 3.32 7.52 1.07
CA ALA A 267 4.09 7.83 2.26
C ALA A 267 4.82 6.60 2.80
N MET A 268 4.13 5.44 2.86
CA MET A 268 4.74 4.18 3.29
C MET A 268 5.79 3.64 2.31
N LEU A 269 5.68 3.94 1.02
CA LEU A 269 6.75 3.65 0.06
C LEU A 269 8.03 4.44 0.38
N MET A 270 7.89 5.70 0.77
CA MET A 270 9.04 6.51 1.20
C MET A 270 9.63 5.94 2.49
N ASP A 271 8.81 5.59 3.45
CA ASP A 271 9.19 4.97 4.71
C ASP A 271 10.00 3.67 4.49
N SER A 272 9.48 2.75 3.68
CA SER A 272 10.18 1.52 3.30
C SER A 272 11.52 1.79 2.60
N THR A 273 11.61 2.87 1.81
CA THR A 273 12.84 3.22 1.10
C THR A 273 13.91 3.75 2.06
N VAL A 274 13.55 4.53 3.08
CA VAL A 274 14.45 4.95 4.15
C VAL A 274 14.94 3.75 4.93
N ALA A 275 14.01 2.89 5.37
CA ALA A 275 14.37 1.67 6.12
C ALA A 275 15.31 0.76 5.31
N ALA A 276 15.15 0.68 3.99
CA ALA A 276 16.08 -0.05 3.12
C ALA A 276 17.46 0.60 3.07
N ALA A 277 17.53 1.93 3.02
CA ALA A 277 18.82 2.66 3.02
C ALA A 277 19.57 2.51 4.33
N GLU A 278 18.89 2.62 5.46
CA GLU A 278 19.44 2.43 6.80
C GLU A 278 20.06 1.05 6.97
N ARG A 279 19.33 0.00 6.55
CA ARG A 279 19.82 -1.38 6.63
C ARG A 279 21.01 -1.64 5.74
N ALA A 280 21.03 -1.07 4.53
CA ALA A 280 22.16 -1.19 3.65
C ALA A 280 23.42 -0.52 4.22
N ALA A 281 23.27 0.56 5.00
CA ALA A 281 24.34 1.26 5.66
C ALA A 281 24.84 0.57 6.94
N ALA A 282 23.98 -0.20 7.61
CA ALA A 282 24.34 -0.93 8.84
C ALA A 282 25.09 -2.25 8.61
N LEU A 283 25.18 -2.71 7.35
CA LEU A 283 25.92 -3.92 6.93
C LEU A 283 27.36 -3.59 6.56
#